data_aae3bfb0f03817f07d55389179105cba
#
_entry.id   aae3bfb0f03817f07d55389179105cba
#
_cell.length_a   1.000
_cell.length_b   1.000
_cell.length_c   1.000
_cell.angle_alpha   90.00
_cell.angle_beta   90.00
_cell.angle_gamma   90.00
#
_symmetry.space_group_name_H-M   'P 1'
#
loop_
_entity.id
_entity.type
_entity.pdbx_description
1 polymer ?
#
loop_
_entity_poly.entity_id
_entity_poly.type
_entity_poly.pdbx_seq_one_letter_code
_entity_poly.pdbx_strand_id
1 'polypeptide(L)'
;MLTWDLGVLFKNEDELENTTQNYIQQSKEFKKNYSTTLDKLNPDDFLNALKEYEHLHLILSKIMTYAYLCFAKDSSKGSFYAKYEQECKKIEENLLFFELEFCELSEEKTKELIKFCKGYDFYLQNLLQNKRYNLSQKEERIMLYLSNTGANAFSRLFDESMTALKIPFEGNKLSEEEILSKLYNNDRKIRKKAAK
;
A
#
# COMPACT_ATOMS: atom_id res chain seq x y z
N MET A 1 -15.13 11.84 -21.98
CA MET A 1 -13.95 11.23 -21.34
C MET A 1 -14.46 10.36 -20.20
N LEU A 2 -14.15 9.07 -20.21
CA LEU A 2 -14.52 8.19 -19.08
C LEU A 2 -13.65 8.56 -17.87
N THR A 3 -14.26 8.95 -16.77
CA THR A 3 -13.58 9.26 -15.52
C THR A 3 -14.02 8.25 -14.47
N TRP A 4 -13.09 7.77 -13.66
CA TRP A 4 -13.41 6.86 -12.56
C TRP A 4 -14.21 7.59 -11.48
N ASP A 5 -15.27 6.95 -11.03
CA ASP A 5 -15.99 7.40 -9.83
C ASP A 5 -15.29 6.85 -8.59
N LEU A 6 -14.56 7.71 -7.90
CA LEU A 6 -13.88 7.37 -6.66
C LEU A 6 -14.79 7.45 -5.43
N GLY A 7 -16.03 7.90 -5.58
CA GLY A 7 -17.01 8.00 -4.50
C GLY A 7 -17.39 6.67 -3.86
N VAL A 8 -17.14 5.55 -4.56
CA VAL A 8 -17.27 4.19 -4.01
C VAL A 8 -16.22 3.86 -2.93
N LEU A 9 -15.08 4.55 -2.94
CA LEU A 9 -14.05 4.43 -1.91
C LEU A 9 -14.30 5.45 -0.79
N PHE A 10 -14.30 6.74 -1.13
CA PHE A 10 -14.60 7.83 -0.19
C PHE A 10 -15.40 8.91 -0.93
N LYS A 11 -16.44 9.42 -0.29
CA LYS A 11 -17.33 10.43 -0.87
C LYS A 11 -16.62 11.77 -1.08
N ASN A 12 -15.70 12.12 -0.18
CA ASN A 12 -14.95 13.37 -0.19
C ASN A 12 -13.68 13.25 0.66
N GLU A 13 -12.86 14.32 0.64
CA GLU A 13 -11.61 14.39 1.39
C GLU A 13 -11.82 14.44 2.92
N ASP A 14 -12.95 14.97 3.41
CA ASP A 14 -13.28 15.00 4.84
C ASP A 14 -13.55 13.59 5.37
N GLU A 15 -14.28 12.76 4.63
CA GLU A 15 -14.50 11.35 4.99
C GLU A 15 -13.18 10.57 5.01
N LEU A 16 -12.31 10.80 4.04
CA LEU A 16 -10.99 10.21 3.98
C LEU A 16 -10.15 10.61 5.19
N GLU A 17 -10.09 11.91 5.51
CA GLU A 17 -9.32 12.42 6.64
C GLU A 17 -9.83 11.84 7.97
N ASN A 18 -11.14 11.92 8.21
CA ASN A 18 -11.75 11.39 9.44
C ASN A 18 -11.51 9.88 9.58
N THR A 19 -11.64 9.13 8.49
CA THR A 19 -11.35 7.69 8.49
C THR A 19 -9.89 7.45 8.83
N THR A 20 -8.96 8.16 8.18
CA THR A 20 -7.52 8.01 8.42
C THR A 20 -7.17 8.24 9.89
N GLN A 21 -7.63 9.34 10.49
CA GLN A 21 -7.36 9.67 11.89
C GLN A 21 -7.95 8.63 12.85
N ASN A 22 -9.18 8.16 12.58
CA ASN A 22 -9.82 7.12 13.37
C ASN A 22 -9.01 5.81 13.34
N TYR A 23 -8.54 5.39 12.16
CA TYR A 23 -7.78 4.14 12.02
C TYR A 23 -6.34 4.23 12.54
N ILE A 24 -5.73 5.40 12.55
CA ILE A 24 -4.49 5.64 13.30
C ILE A 24 -4.73 5.37 14.79
N GLN A 25 -5.84 5.82 15.35
CA GLN A 25 -6.15 5.58 16.75
C GLN A 25 -6.48 4.10 17.03
N GLN A 26 -7.29 3.46 16.19
CA GLN A 26 -7.61 2.03 16.31
C GLN A 26 -6.36 1.15 16.22
N SER A 27 -5.43 1.48 15.32
CA SER A 27 -4.16 0.73 15.20
C SER A 27 -3.28 0.85 16.45
N LYS A 28 -3.31 2.00 17.15
CA LYS A 28 -2.63 2.16 18.45
C LYS A 28 -3.27 1.30 19.53
N GLU A 29 -4.61 1.23 19.56
CA GLU A 29 -5.36 0.40 20.50
C GLU A 29 -5.09 -1.08 20.22
N PHE A 30 -5.09 -1.49 18.96
CA PHE A 30 -4.70 -2.84 18.54
C PHE A 30 -3.31 -3.21 19.06
N LYS A 31 -2.32 -2.36 18.83
CA LYS A 31 -0.97 -2.57 19.35
C LYS A 31 -0.94 -2.67 20.87
N LYS A 32 -1.64 -1.79 21.57
CA LYS A 32 -1.72 -1.80 23.03
C LYS A 32 -2.32 -3.08 23.58
N ASN A 33 -3.32 -3.63 22.89
CA ASN A 33 -4.06 -4.81 23.33
C ASN A 33 -3.29 -6.10 23.08
N TYR A 34 -2.54 -6.19 21.96
CA TYR A 34 -2.02 -7.47 21.49
C TYR A 34 -0.50 -7.56 21.48
N SER A 35 0.26 -6.44 21.42
CA SER A 35 1.71 -6.50 21.40
C SER A 35 2.25 -7.15 22.67
N THR A 36 3.20 -8.06 22.50
CA THR A 36 3.85 -8.89 23.54
C THR A 36 2.92 -9.87 24.27
N THR A 37 1.75 -10.14 23.68
CA THR A 37 0.77 -11.04 24.30
C THR A 37 0.30 -12.19 23.41
N LEU A 38 0.74 -12.25 22.16
CA LEU A 38 0.27 -13.25 21.17
C LEU A 38 0.50 -14.69 21.64
N ASP A 39 1.58 -14.94 22.39
CA ASP A 39 1.89 -16.24 22.97
C ASP A 39 0.86 -16.71 24.01
N LYS A 40 0.19 -15.77 24.68
CA LYS A 40 -0.79 -16.01 25.76
C LYS A 40 -2.22 -16.15 25.27
N LEU A 41 -2.50 -15.72 24.03
CA LEU A 41 -3.83 -15.79 23.47
C LEU A 41 -4.27 -17.26 23.27
N ASN A 42 -5.51 -17.56 23.64
CA ASN A 42 -6.14 -18.79 23.17
C ASN A 42 -6.47 -18.69 21.67
N PRO A 43 -6.78 -19.80 20.99
CA PRO A 43 -7.02 -19.79 19.54
C PRO A 43 -8.19 -18.88 19.10
N ASP A 44 -9.26 -18.76 19.90
CA ASP A 44 -10.39 -17.89 19.59
C ASP A 44 -10.00 -16.40 19.66
N ASP A 45 -9.28 -16.00 20.71
CA ASP A 45 -8.80 -14.62 20.88
C ASP A 45 -7.77 -14.27 19.80
N PHE A 46 -6.89 -15.21 19.43
CA PHE A 46 -5.98 -15.01 18.33
C PHE A 46 -6.70 -14.82 16.98
N LEU A 47 -7.75 -15.64 16.72
CA LEU A 47 -8.56 -15.47 15.50
C LEU A 47 -9.25 -14.11 15.46
N ASN A 48 -9.74 -13.61 16.61
CA ASN A 48 -10.33 -12.28 16.71
C ASN A 48 -9.28 -11.18 16.43
N ALA A 49 -8.09 -11.31 17.02
CA ALA A 49 -6.98 -10.39 16.73
C ALA A 49 -6.57 -10.41 15.26
N LEU A 50 -6.53 -11.60 14.63
CA LEU A 50 -6.20 -11.75 13.21
C LEU A 50 -7.25 -11.10 12.30
N LYS A 51 -8.53 -11.21 12.63
CA LYS A 51 -9.63 -10.53 11.90
C LYS A 51 -9.55 -9.00 12.05
N GLU A 52 -9.23 -8.52 13.25
CA GLU A 52 -9.05 -7.09 13.50
C GLU A 52 -7.84 -6.56 12.73
N TYR A 53 -6.73 -7.31 12.71
CA TYR A 53 -5.54 -7.02 11.90
C TYR A 53 -5.87 -6.94 10.39
N GLU A 54 -6.58 -7.92 9.86
CA GLU A 54 -7.04 -7.93 8.47
C GLU A 54 -7.91 -6.70 8.16
N HIS A 55 -8.85 -6.36 9.06
CA HIS A 55 -9.72 -5.19 8.88
C HIS A 55 -8.93 -3.87 8.85
N LEU A 56 -7.95 -3.72 9.73
CA LEU A 56 -7.06 -2.55 9.74
C LEU A 56 -6.26 -2.43 8.44
N HIS A 57 -5.75 -3.55 7.91
CA HIS A 57 -5.07 -3.59 6.61
C HIS A 57 -5.99 -3.30 5.42
N LEU A 58 -7.24 -3.78 5.47
CA LEU A 58 -8.24 -3.49 4.43
C LEU A 58 -8.50 -1.98 4.31
N ILE A 59 -8.68 -1.30 5.44
CA ILE A 59 -8.93 0.15 5.43
C ILE A 59 -7.67 0.93 5.06
N LEU A 60 -6.50 0.53 5.54
CA LEU A 60 -5.23 1.09 5.14
C LEU A 60 -5.07 1.03 3.61
N SER A 61 -5.32 -0.14 3.01
CA SER A 61 -5.27 -0.33 1.57
C SER A 61 -6.30 0.53 0.83
N LYS A 62 -7.50 0.70 1.40
CA LYS A 62 -8.55 1.55 0.84
C LYS A 62 -8.12 3.03 0.81
N ILE A 63 -7.52 3.53 1.91
CA ILE A 63 -7.01 4.91 2.01
C ILE A 63 -5.91 5.13 0.95
N MET A 64 -4.94 4.23 0.88
CA MET A 64 -3.84 4.32 -0.07
C MET A 64 -4.30 4.24 -1.53
N THR A 65 -5.23 3.34 -1.83
CA THR A 65 -5.81 3.21 -3.17
C THR A 65 -6.50 4.49 -3.60
N TYR A 66 -7.32 5.10 -2.73
CA TYR A 66 -7.98 6.35 -3.05
C TYR A 66 -6.98 7.49 -3.31
N ALA A 67 -6.00 7.66 -2.42
CA ALA A 67 -4.99 8.70 -2.55
C ALA A 67 -4.18 8.54 -3.85
N TYR A 68 -3.79 7.30 -4.18
CA TYR A 68 -3.08 6.98 -5.42
C TYR A 68 -3.95 7.25 -6.67
N LEU A 69 -5.22 6.86 -6.68
CA LEU A 69 -6.12 7.09 -7.81
C LEU A 69 -6.42 8.58 -8.02
N CYS A 70 -6.46 9.38 -6.95
CA CYS A 70 -6.54 10.83 -7.05
C CYS A 70 -5.29 11.40 -7.74
N PHE A 71 -4.09 10.93 -7.38
CA PHE A 71 -2.82 11.31 -8.01
C PHE A 71 -2.74 10.83 -9.46
N ALA A 72 -3.10 9.58 -9.75
CA ALA A 72 -3.13 9.03 -11.10
C ALA A 72 -4.08 9.77 -12.05
N LYS A 73 -5.21 10.28 -11.50
CA LYS A 73 -6.16 11.12 -12.25
C LYS A 73 -5.64 12.53 -12.50
N ASP A 74 -4.89 13.07 -11.54
CA ASP A 74 -4.35 14.42 -11.56
C ASP A 74 -2.98 14.45 -10.87
N SER A 75 -1.91 14.45 -11.67
CA SER A 75 -0.53 14.43 -11.18
C SER A 75 -0.15 15.64 -10.32
N SER A 76 -0.94 16.74 -10.36
CA SER A 76 -0.73 17.88 -9.46
C SER A 76 -1.01 17.53 -7.99
N LYS A 77 -1.71 16.41 -7.72
CA LYS A 77 -2.01 15.90 -6.38
C LYS A 77 -0.88 15.08 -5.72
N GLY A 78 0.36 15.21 -6.18
CA GLY A 78 1.51 14.52 -5.59
C GLY A 78 1.71 14.78 -4.10
N SER A 79 1.53 16.03 -3.64
CA SER A 79 1.58 16.39 -2.22
C SER A 79 0.43 15.78 -1.38
N PHE A 80 -0.75 15.66 -1.97
CA PHE A 80 -1.90 14.98 -1.36
C PHE A 80 -1.59 13.48 -1.18
N TYR A 81 -1.12 12.81 -2.22
CA TYR A 81 -0.73 11.41 -2.14
C TYR A 81 0.37 11.19 -1.07
N ALA A 82 1.43 12.00 -1.09
CA ALA A 82 2.52 11.91 -0.13
C ALA A 82 2.05 12.11 1.33
N LYS A 83 1.06 12.98 1.58
CA LYS A 83 0.45 13.13 2.90
C LYS A 83 -0.14 11.82 3.40
N TYR A 84 -0.97 11.14 2.58
CA TYR A 84 -1.61 9.89 2.99
C TYR A 84 -0.64 8.71 3.06
N GLU A 85 0.40 8.66 2.23
CA GLU A 85 1.51 7.73 2.43
C GLU A 85 2.10 7.87 3.83
N GLN A 86 2.37 9.11 4.27
CA GLN A 86 2.95 9.37 5.59
C GLN A 86 1.98 9.04 6.74
N GLU A 87 0.68 9.35 6.61
CA GLU A 87 -0.32 9.01 7.62
C GLU A 87 -0.50 7.49 7.73
N CYS A 88 -0.54 6.78 6.60
CA CYS A 88 -0.65 5.33 6.57
C CYS A 88 0.55 4.62 7.21
N LYS A 89 1.76 5.18 7.13
CA LYS A 89 2.94 4.64 7.83
C LYS A 89 2.76 4.58 9.35
N LYS A 90 1.96 5.48 9.94
CA LYS A 90 1.64 5.43 11.37
C LYS A 90 0.79 4.20 11.72
N ILE A 91 -0.12 3.81 10.82
CA ILE A 91 -0.93 2.59 10.97
C ILE A 91 -0.03 1.36 10.79
N GLU A 92 0.75 1.29 9.71
CA GLU A 92 1.68 0.20 9.43
C GLU A 92 2.66 -0.03 10.59
N GLU A 93 3.22 1.04 11.15
CA GLU A 93 4.12 0.95 12.32
C GLU A 93 3.45 0.30 13.53
N ASN A 94 2.17 0.60 13.76
CA ASN A 94 1.45 0.00 14.85
C ASN A 94 1.08 -1.47 14.60
N LEU A 95 0.98 -1.90 13.34
CA LEU A 95 0.65 -3.28 12.95
C LEU A 95 1.88 -4.17 12.79
N LEU A 96 3.06 -3.59 12.61
CA LEU A 96 4.32 -4.29 12.30
C LEU A 96 4.65 -5.43 13.28
N PHE A 97 4.32 -5.29 14.56
CA PHE A 97 4.62 -6.28 15.58
C PHE A 97 3.91 -7.62 15.33
N PHE A 98 2.71 -7.62 14.75
CA PHE A 98 1.82 -8.77 14.72
C PHE A 98 2.42 -9.95 13.93
N GLU A 99 2.89 -9.71 12.72
CA GLU A 99 3.53 -10.74 11.90
C GLU A 99 4.88 -11.19 12.50
N LEU A 100 5.67 -10.24 13.01
CA LEU A 100 6.96 -10.54 13.60
C LEU A 100 6.81 -11.40 14.86
N GLU A 101 5.92 -11.01 15.79
CA GLU A 101 5.67 -11.78 17.00
C GLU A 101 5.04 -13.15 16.71
N PHE A 102 4.12 -13.26 15.73
CA PHE A 102 3.60 -14.55 15.29
C PHE A 102 4.72 -15.48 14.81
N CYS A 103 5.67 -14.97 14.05
CA CYS A 103 6.82 -15.74 13.60
C CYS A 103 7.75 -16.18 14.74
N GLU A 104 7.74 -15.53 15.91
CA GLU A 104 8.54 -15.87 17.08
C GLU A 104 7.85 -16.84 18.05
N LEU A 105 6.58 -17.17 17.81
CA LEU A 105 5.86 -18.18 18.62
C LEU A 105 6.51 -19.56 18.50
N SER A 106 6.28 -20.43 19.51
CA SER A 106 6.75 -21.82 19.46
C SER A 106 6.12 -22.60 18.31
N GLU A 107 6.80 -23.64 17.86
CA GLU A 107 6.31 -24.50 16.76
C GLU A 107 4.98 -25.16 17.10
N GLU A 108 4.79 -25.57 18.37
CA GLU A 108 3.54 -26.14 18.86
C GLU A 108 2.41 -25.12 18.75
N LYS A 109 2.66 -23.87 19.22
CA LYS A 109 1.67 -22.79 19.21
C LYS A 109 1.27 -22.39 17.79
N THR A 110 2.24 -22.23 16.89
CA THR A 110 1.96 -21.90 15.50
C THR A 110 1.15 -22.99 14.79
N LYS A 111 1.47 -24.27 15.02
CA LYS A 111 0.68 -25.40 14.48
C LYS A 111 -0.76 -25.41 15.01
N GLU A 112 -0.94 -25.15 16.31
CA GLU A 112 -2.26 -25.03 16.92
C GLU A 112 -3.09 -23.94 16.25
N LEU A 113 -2.53 -22.72 16.15
CA LEU A 113 -3.19 -21.56 15.60
C LEU A 113 -3.52 -21.72 14.11
N ILE A 114 -2.60 -22.23 13.31
CA ILE A 114 -2.83 -22.49 11.88
C ILE A 114 -3.96 -23.49 11.70
N LYS A 115 -4.00 -24.53 12.49
CA LYS A 115 -5.07 -25.55 12.41
C LYS A 115 -6.43 -24.99 12.81
N PHE A 116 -6.47 -24.06 13.76
CA PHE A 116 -7.69 -23.44 14.26
C PHE A 116 -8.20 -22.35 13.31
N CYS A 117 -7.34 -21.47 12.83
CA CYS A 117 -7.69 -20.32 11.98
C CYS A 117 -7.91 -20.74 10.52
N LYS A 118 -8.91 -21.59 10.27
CA LYS A 118 -9.26 -22.04 8.93
C LYS A 118 -9.61 -20.84 8.03
N GLY A 119 -9.05 -20.85 6.81
CA GLY A 119 -9.17 -19.73 5.87
C GLY A 119 -8.00 -18.75 5.93
N TYR A 120 -7.23 -18.72 7.03
CA TYR A 120 -5.98 -17.98 7.17
C TYR A 120 -4.74 -18.89 7.16
N ASP A 121 -4.92 -20.19 7.04
CA ASP A 121 -3.85 -21.20 7.13
C ASP A 121 -2.75 -20.95 6.11
N PHE A 122 -3.09 -20.63 4.87
CA PHE A 122 -2.11 -20.31 3.83
C PHE A 122 -1.31 -19.04 4.18
N TYR A 123 -1.99 -17.99 4.62
CA TYR A 123 -1.35 -16.74 5.02
C TYR A 123 -0.36 -16.97 6.17
N LEU A 124 -0.80 -17.63 7.24
CA LEU A 124 0.02 -17.90 8.43
C LEU A 124 1.23 -18.81 8.10
N GLN A 125 1.04 -19.82 7.24
CA GLN A 125 2.14 -20.67 6.76
C GLN A 125 3.15 -19.85 5.95
N ASN A 126 2.68 -18.92 5.10
CA ASN A 126 3.55 -18.08 4.29
C ASN A 126 4.40 -17.13 5.16
N LEU A 127 3.84 -16.60 6.23
CA LEU A 127 4.61 -15.82 7.21
C LEU A 127 5.79 -16.64 7.78
N LEU A 128 5.54 -17.89 8.20
CA LEU A 128 6.58 -18.76 8.74
C LEU A 128 7.65 -19.13 7.69
N GLN A 129 7.26 -19.35 6.44
CA GLN A 129 8.23 -19.60 5.36
C GLN A 129 9.16 -18.40 5.12
N ASN A 130 8.63 -17.20 5.28
CA ASN A 130 9.37 -15.96 5.08
C ASN A 130 10.11 -15.46 6.34
N LYS A 131 9.90 -16.08 7.51
CA LYS A 131 10.54 -15.72 8.79
C LYS A 131 12.05 -15.46 8.66
N ARG A 132 12.75 -16.25 7.86
CA ARG A 132 14.21 -16.13 7.65
C ARG A 132 14.65 -14.79 7.04
N TYR A 133 13.73 -14.03 6.47
CA TYR A 133 14.01 -12.72 5.89
C TYR A 133 13.59 -11.57 6.80
N ASN A 134 12.91 -11.86 7.91
CA ASN A 134 12.50 -10.84 8.85
C ASN A 134 13.73 -10.22 9.51
N LEU A 135 13.72 -8.92 9.59
CA LEU A 135 14.67 -8.16 10.38
C LEU A 135 14.13 -7.99 11.82
N SER A 136 14.94 -7.43 12.71
CA SER A 136 14.42 -7.06 14.03
C SER A 136 13.33 -5.99 13.90
N GLN A 137 12.41 -5.92 14.86
CA GLN A 137 11.32 -4.92 14.84
C GLN A 137 11.84 -3.48 14.69
N LYS A 138 13.04 -3.17 15.23
CA LYS A 138 13.66 -1.85 15.08
C LYS A 138 14.14 -1.60 13.65
N GLU A 139 14.72 -2.59 13.02
CA GLU A 139 15.21 -2.50 11.64
C GLU A 139 14.03 -2.42 10.66
N GLU A 140 13.00 -3.27 10.83
CA GLU A 140 11.78 -3.22 10.02
C GLU A 140 11.10 -1.84 10.12
N ARG A 141 11.04 -1.26 11.31
CA ARG A 141 10.54 0.09 11.52
C ARG A 141 11.36 1.15 10.76
N ILE A 142 12.69 1.04 10.79
CA ILE A 142 13.57 1.95 10.02
C ILE A 142 13.30 1.80 8.52
N MET A 143 13.22 0.55 8.02
CA MET A 143 12.92 0.27 6.61
C MET A 143 11.56 0.79 6.19
N LEU A 144 10.55 0.66 7.05
CA LEU A 144 9.21 1.19 6.83
C LEU A 144 9.24 2.71 6.58
N TYR A 145 9.96 3.48 7.39
CA TYR A 145 10.07 4.93 7.20
C TYR A 145 10.98 5.32 6.04
N LEU A 146 12.07 4.59 5.80
CA LEU A 146 12.95 4.84 4.67
C LEU A 146 12.30 4.56 3.32
N SER A 147 11.25 3.72 3.26
CA SER A 147 10.55 3.43 2.00
C SER A 147 10.01 4.69 1.33
N ASN A 148 9.50 5.67 2.09
CA ASN A 148 8.93 6.90 1.55
C ASN A 148 9.97 7.84 0.92
N THR A 149 11.18 7.88 1.45
CA THR A 149 12.30 8.70 0.94
C THR A 149 13.24 7.91 0.03
N GLY A 150 13.11 6.59 0.01
CA GLY A 150 13.84 5.65 -0.82
C GLY A 150 13.04 5.22 -2.05
N ALA A 151 12.66 3.94 -2.10
CA ALA A 151 12.05 3.33 -3.27
C ALA A 151 10.78 4.06 -3.76
N ASN A 152 9.87 4.41 -2.85
CA ASN A 152 8.62 5.10 -3.20
C ASN A 152 8.87 6.50 -3.77
N ALA A 153 9.86 7.24 -3.22
CA ALA A 153 10.21 8.56 -3.72
C ALA A 153 10.77 8.50 -5.14
N PHE A 154 11.61 7.51 -5.44
CA PHE A 154 12.15 7.32 -6.79
C PHE A 154 11.08 6.88 -7.80
N SER A 155 10.16 5.99 -7.41
CA SER A 155 9.02 5.62 -8.25
C SER A 155 8.15 6.84 -8.57
N ARG A 156 7.82 7.65 -7.56
CA ARG A 156 7.05 8.88 -7.77
C ARG A 156 7.78 9.89 -8.65
N LEU A 157 9.10 10.08 -8.44
CA LEU A 157 9.91 10.96 -9.29
C LEU A 157 9.89 10.50 -10.75
N PHE A 158 9.95 9.19 -10.99
CA PHE A 158 9.81 8.63 -12.34
C PHE A 158 8.43 8.97 -12.93
N ASP A 159 7.35 8.68 -12.23
CA ASP A 159 5.97 8.93 -12.69
C ASP A 159 5.73 10.42 -12.98
N GLU A 160 6.16 11.31 -12.09
CA GLU A 160 6.06 12.76 -12.26
C GLU A 160 6.88 13.24 -13.46
N SER A 161 8.11 12.72 -13.62
CA SER A 161 8.99 13.08 -14.74
C SER A 161 8.43 12.62 -16.09
N MET A 162 7.89 11.41 -16.16
CA MET A 162 7.28 10.87 -17.37
C MET A 162 5.99 11.63 -17.73
N THR A 163 5.17 11.98 -16.74
CA THR A 163 3.96 12.79 -16.95
C THR A 163 4.28 14.21 -17.43
N ALA A 164 5.35 14.79 -16.90
CA ALA A 164 5.82 16.12 -17.30
C ALA A 164 6.50 16.14 -18.67
N LEU A 165 6.98 14.98 -19.15
CA LEU A 165 7.68 14.87 -20.44
C LEU A 165 6.76 15.28 -21.59
N LYS A 166 7.22 16.25 -22.39
CA LYS A 166 6.52 16.71 -23.59
C LYS A 166 7.45 16.59 -24.80
N ILE A 167 7.03 15.78 -25.74
CA ILE A 167 7.82 15.43 -26.95
C ILE A 167 7.31 16.28 -28.12
N PRO A 168 8.19 17.06 -28.78
CA PRO A 168 7.80 17.80 -29.97
C PRO A 168 7.44 16.87 -31.14
N PHE A 169 6.25 17.01 -31.69
CA PHE A 169 5.80 16.23 -32.84
C PHE A 169 4.92 17.06 -33.76
N GLU A 170 5.37 17.30 -34.98
CA GLU A 170 4.61 18.05 -36.03
C GLU A 170 4.06 19.42 -35.55
N GLY A 171 4.85 20.16 -34.78
CA GLY A 171 4.49 21.48 -34.26
C GLY A 171 3.71 21.47 -32.95
N ASN A 172 3.33 20.29 -32.44
CA ASN A 172 2.67 20.10 -31.16
C ASN A 172 3.63 19.52 -30.13
N LYS A 173 3.28 19.65 -28.86
CA LYS A 173 3.94 18.96 -27.72
C LYS A 173 3.02 17.85 -27.24
N LEU A 174 3.39 16.61 -27.45
CA LEU A 174 2.65 15.42 -27.09
C LEU A 174 3.24 14.75 -25.85
N SER A 175 2.39 14.04 -25.09
CA SER A 175 2.85 13.14 -24.04
C SER A 175 3.53 11.89 -24.65
N GLU A 176 4.24 11.11 -23.83
CA GLU A 176 4.80 9.83 -24.25
C GLU A 176 3.74 8.89 -24.82
N GLU A 177 2.61 8.73 -24.13
CA GLU A 177 1.49 7.89 -24.55
C GLU A 177 0.90 8.34 -25.91
N GLU A 178 0.78 9.65 -26.11
CA GLU A 178 0.31 10.20 -27.37
C GLU A 178 1.29 9.90 -28.51
N ILE A 179 2.60 10.01 -28.30
CA ILE A 179 3.63 9.63 -29.29
C ILE A 179 3.58 8.13 -29.57
N LEU A 180 3.57 7.30 -28.52
CA LEU A 180 3.51 5.85 -28.68
C LEU A 180 2.24 5.42 -29.45
N SER A 181 1.11 6.09 -29.23
CA SER A 181 -0.11 5.84 -29.99
C SER A 181 0.04 6.12 -31.49
N LYS A 182 0.93 7.05 -31.89
CA LYS A 182 1.20 7.34 -33.32
C LYS A 182 1.92 6.19 -34.03
N LEU A 183 2.57 5.28 -33.31
CA LEU A 183 3.20 4.07 -33.88
C LEU A 183 2.15 3.11 -34.46
N TYR A 184 0.88 3.23 -34.05
CA TYR A 184 -0.24 2.43 -34.57
C TYR A 184 -1.05 3.18 -35.64
N ASN A 185 -0.62 4.37 -36.08
CA ASN A 185 -1.31 5.14 -37.11
C ASN A 185 -1.31 4.40 -38.45
N ASN A 186 -2.39 4.51 -39.21
CA ASN A 186 -2.51 3.88 -40.54
C ASN A 186 -1.48 4.44 -41.55
N ASP A 187 -1.13 5.73 -41.43
CA ASP A 187 -0.11 6.36 -42.29
C ASP A 187 1.32 5.96 -41.85
N ARG A 188 2.04 5.27 -42.75
CA ARG A 188 3.43 4.86 -42.52
C ARG A 188 4.37 6.05 -42.26
N LYS A 189 4.10 7.22 -42.84
CA LYS A 189 4.95 8.41 -42.66
C LYS A 189 4.86 8.92 -41.23
N ILE A 190 3.66 8.90 -40.63
CA ILE A 190 3.41 9.26 -39.23
C ILE A 190 4.12 8.27 -38.31
N ARG A 191 3.94 6.96 -38.55
CA ARG A 191 4.66 5.94 -37.75
C ARG A 191 6.16 6.10 -37.77
N LYS A 192 6.76 6.35 -38.99
CA LYS A 192 8.19 6.56 -39.14
C LYS A 192 8.70 7.83 -38.43
N LYS A 193 7.90 8.88 -38.36
CA LYS A 193 8.26 10.11 -37.63
C LYS A 193 8.19 9.88 -36.10
N ALA A 194 7.18 9.16 -35.63
CA ALA A 194 7.00 8.86 -34.20
C ALA A 194 8.07 7.90 -33.65
N ALA A 195 8.72 7.10 -34.51
CA ALA A 195 9.78 6.16 -34.14
C ALA A 195 11.20 6.78 -34.13
N LYS A 196 11.35 8.07 -34.46
CA LYS A 196 12.62 8.80 -34.45
C LYS A 196 12.77 9.66 -33.21
#